data_0aeb18a6fe91d7d3bbe8076078666d57
#
_entry.id   0aeb18a6fe91d7d3bbe8076078666d57
#
_cell.length_a   1.000
_cell.length_b   1.000
_cell.length_c   1.000
_cell.angle_alpha   90.00
_cell.angle_beta   90.00
_cell.angle_gamma   90.00
#
_symmetry.space_group_name_H-M   'P 1'
#
loop_
_entity.id
_entity.type
_entity.pdbx_description
1 polymer ?
#
loop_
_entity_poly.entity_id
_entity_poly.type
_entity_poly.pdbx_seq_one_letter_code
_entity_poly.pdbx_strand_id
1 'polypeptide(L)'
;MRCENGASEKAHPLTYGIFWIDEASGWPIATDEDLNLVVREELVALGSEPGIDRDEIIDACKASVHFWLNYFGWTYNLKVVDDEGNEVPAMAQHVPFRTWPVQDAALKDICHAIDTGEDVIIDKSRDMGASWLCVAVATWYWLFRDDAQVLMASRIEDLVDRRGDPDSLFWKVDYMLESCPDWMLPGERQHFMRGGSCRSHMQLINPM
;
A
#
# COMPACT_ATOMS: atom_id res chain seq x y z
N MET A 1 4.92 27.47 -29.23
CA MET A 1 5.63 26.20 -29.03
C MET A 1 4.59 25.26 -28.40
N ARG A 2 4.03 24.34 -29.16
CA ARG A 2 3.02 23.39 -28.67
C ARG A 2 3.75 22.22 -28.07
N CYS A 3 3.54 21.95 -26.78
CA CYS A 3 3.93 20.69 -26.17
C CYS A 3 2.92 19.62 -26.60
N GLU A 4 3.34 18.77 -27.51
CA GLU A 4 2.59 17.55 -27.85
C GLU A 4 2.77 16.55 -26.69
N ASN A 5 1.75 16.41 -25.85
CA ASN A 5 1.62 15.35 -24.89
C ASN A 5 1.24 14.05 -25.60
N GLY A 6 2.23 13.42 -26.18
CA GLY A 6 2.18 12.01 -26.57
C GLY A 6 2.68 11.13 -25.43
N ALA A 7 1.95 11.04 -24.33
CA ALA A 7 2.12 9.94 -23.40
C ALA A 7 1.57 8.69 -24.09
N SER A 8 2.43 8.01 -24.84
CA SER A 8 2.22 6.64 -25.28
C SER A 8 1.93 5.82 -24.02
N GLU A 9 0.70 5.33 -23.87
CA GLU A 9 0.36 4.18 -23.04
C GLU A 9 1.26 3.01 -23.50
N LYS A 10 2.46 2.95 -22.94
CA LYS A 10 3.25 1.74 -23.06
C LYS A 10 2.55 0.71 -22.17
N ALA A 11 1.72 -0.14 -22.80
CA ALA A 11 1.26 -1.36 -22.18
C ALA A 11 2.44 -2.01 -21.45
N HIS A 12 2.23 -2.43 -20.21
CA HIS A 12 3.26 -3.13 -19.43
C HIS A 12 3.81 -4.30 -20.28
N PRO A 13 5.12 -4.48 -20.41
CA PRO A 13 5.70 -5.34 -21.43
C PRO A 13 5.37 -6.83 -21.30
N LEU A 14 4.64 -7.26 -20.26
CA LEU A 14 4.27 -8.65 -20.01
C LEU A 14 2.80 -8.79 -19.57
N THR A 15 1.84 -8.22 -20.31
CA THR A 15 0.42 -8.49 -20.07
C THR A 15 0.02 -9.80 -20.75
N TYR A 16 -0.11 -10.85 -19.98
CA TYR A 16 -0.86 -12.03 -20.38
C TYR A 16 -2.33 -11.84 -20.02
N GLY A 17 -3.06 -11.11 -20.86
CA GLY A 17 -4.50 -10.90 -20.67
C GLY A 17 -4.85 -10.17 -19.38
N ILE A 18 -5.38 -10.88 -18.38
CA ILE A 18 -5.88 -10.35 -17.10
C ILE A 18 -4.82 -10.27 -15.98
N PHE A 19 -3.58 -10.68 -16.24
CA PHE A 19 -2.46 -10.60 -15.29
C PHE A 19 -1.24 -9.97 -15.93
N TRP A 20 -0.41 -9.31 -15.12
CA TRP A 20 0.97 -9.01 -15.46
C TRP A 20 1.90 -9.66 -14.43
N ILE A 21 3.12 -9.99 -14.82
CA ILE A 21 4.10 -10.59 -13.92
C ILE A 21 4.90 -9.47 -13.25
N ASP A 22 4.87 -9.42 -11.94
CA ASP A 22 5.71 -8.53 -11.17
C ASP A 22 7.15 -9.05 -11.17
N GLU A 23 8.06 -8.27 -11.73
CA GLU A 23 9.45 -8.69 -11.95
C GLU A 23 10.22 -8.96 -10.64
N ALA A 24 9.87 -8.24 -9.57
CA ALA A 24 10.57 -8.35 -8.29
C ALA A 24 10.16 -9.60 -7.50
N SER A 25 8.87 -9.91 -7.45
CA SER A 25 8.36 -11.10 -6.77
C SER A 25 8.31 -12.33 -7.66
N GLY A 26 8.24 -12.16 -8.98
CA GLY A 26 7.98 -13.23 -9.95
C GLY A 26 6.52 -13.69 -9.97
N TRP A 27 5.63 -13.06 -9.19
CA TRP A 27 4.23 -13.45 -9.10
C TRP A 27 3.32 -12.64 -10.04
N PRO A 28 2.21 -13.24 -10.50
CA PRO A 28 1.23 -12.53 -11.32
C PRO A 28 0.44 -11.55 -10.46
N ILE A 29 0.17 -10.36 -11.01
CA ILE A 29 -0.75 -9.36 -10.43
C ILE A 29 -1.96 -9.22 -11.36
N ALA A 30 -3.15 -9.40 -10.80
CA ALA A 30 -4.41 -9.29 -11.54
C ALA A 30 -4.71 -7.84 -11.88
N THR A 31 -5.03 -7.58 -13.15
CA THR A 31 -5.41 -6.26 -13.66
C THR A 31 -6.91 -5.99 -13.54
N ASP A 32 -7.71 -7.06 -13.59
CA ASP A 32 -9.15 -7.02 -13.40
C ASP A 32 -9.50 -6.91 -11.91
N GLU A 33 -10.55 -6.14 -11.59
CA GLU A 33 -10.92 -5.84 -10.19
C GLU A 33 -11.49 -7.04 -9.46
N ASP A 34 -12.45 -7.73 -10.09
CA ASP A 34 -13.10 -8.88 -9.48
C ASP A 34 -12.10 -10.01 -9.27
N LEU A 35 -11.25 -10.24 -10.26
CA LEU A 35 -10.19 -11.24 -10.17
C LEU A 35 -9.16 -10.87 -9.08
N ASN A 36 -8.80 -9.60 -8.96
CA ASN A 36 -7.89 -9.15 -7.90
C ASN A 36 -8.47 -9.43 -6.50
N LEU A 37 -9.77 -9.20 -6.31
CA LEU A 37 -10.43 -9.50 -5.04
C LEU A 37 -10.42 -11.00 -4.74
N VAL A 38 -10.72 -11.86 -5.72
CA VAL A 38 -10.66 -13.32 -5.55
C VAL A 38 -9.25 -13.77 -5.16
N VAL A 39 -8.22 -13.29 -5.86
CA VAL A 39 -6.83 -13.66 -5.56
C VAL A 39 -6.41 -13.16 -4.17
N ARG A 40 -6.86 -11.97 -3.73
CA ARG A 40 -6.62 -11.47 -2.36
C ARG A 40 -7.17 -12.43 -1.30
N GLU A 41 -8.41 -12.86 -1.47
CA GLU A 41 -9.05 -13.80 -0.54
C GLU A 41 -8.32 -15.14 -0.49
N GLU A 42 -7.92 -15.67 -1.65
CA GLU A 42 -7.15 -16.91 -1.75
C GLU A 42 -5.78 -16.79 -1.07
N LEU A 43 -5.02 -15.72 -1.32
CA LEU A 43 -3.71 -15.52 -0.70
C LEU A 43 -3.81 -15.36 0.82
N VAL A 44 -4.84 -14.67 1.32
CA VAL A 44 -5.08 -14.55 2.77
C VAL A 44 -5.43 -15.91 3.36
N ALA A 45 -6.25 -16.71 2.69
CA ALA A 45 -6.62 -18.05 3.15
C ALA A 45 -5.42 -18.99 3.17
N LEU A 46 -4.63 -19.04 2.09
CA LEU A 46 -3.41 -19.85 1.98
C LEU A 46 -2.39 -19.49 3.07
N GLY A 47 -2.16 -18.20 3.31
CA GLY A 47 -1.24 -17.74 4.35
C GLY A 47 -1.76 -17.94 5.77
N SER A 48 -3.04 -18.28 5.99
CA SER A 48 -3.60 -18.50 7.33
C SER A 48 -3.07 -19.79 7.97
N GLU A 49 -2.71 -20.79 7.17
CA GLU A 49 -2.08 -22.00 7.63
C GLU A 49 -0.54 -21.84 7.59
N PRO A 50 0.17 -22.14 8.71
CA PRO A 50 1.63 -22.13 8.69
C PRO A 50 2.18 -23.20 7.75
N GLY A 51 3.14 -22.84 6.89
CA GLY A 51 3.75 -23.76 5.96
C GLY A 51 4.40 -23.08 4.76
N ILE A 52 4.77 -23.87 3.76
CA ILE A 52 5.50 -23.41 2.57
C ILE A 52 4.75 -22.29 1.85
N ASP A 53 3.43 -22.42 1.67
CA ASP A 53 2.63 -21.42 0.96
C ASP A 53 2.66 -20.04 1.64
N ARG A 54 2.59 -20.01 2.97
CA ARG A 54 2.74 -18.76 3.74
C ARG A 54 4.11 -18.14 3.56
N ASP A 55 5.17 -18.95 3.65
CA ASP A 55 6.55 -18.48 3.54
C ASP A 55 6.81 -17.91 2.13
N GLU A 56 6.31 -18.57 1.08
CA GLU A 56 6.41 -18.09 -0.30
C GLU A 56 5.65 -16.75 -0.51
N ILE A 57 4.45 -16.60 0.08
CA ILE A 57 3.69 -15.35 0.03
C ILE A 57 4.43 -14.22 0.75
N ILE A 58 4.99 -14.50 1.94
CA ILE A 58 5.79 -13.53 2.71
C ILE A 58 7.03 -13.13 1.92
N ASP A 59 7.72 -14.08 1.30
CA ASP A 59 8.91 -13.81 0.49
C ASP A 59 8.57 -12.97 -0.75
N ALA A 60 7.45 -13.23 -1.41
CA ALA A 60 6.95 -12.39 -2.49
C ALA A 60 6.63 -10.97 -2.02
N CYS A 61 6.00 -10.82 -0.84
CA CYS A 61 5.75 -9.52 -0.21
C CYS A 61 7.04 -8.77 0.13
N LYS A 62 8.06 -9.47 0.65
CA LYS A 62 9.38 -8.90 0.95
C LYS A 62 10.12 -8.46 -0.31
N ALA A 63 9.96 -9.21 -1.40
CA ALA A 63 10.61 -8.92 -2.67
C ALA A 63 9.99 -7.71 -3.37
N SER A 64 8.68 -7.49 -3.22
CA SER A 64 7.94 -6.51 -4.01
C SER A 64 6.90 -5.72 -3.22
N VAL A 65 7.08 -4.41 -3.15
CA VAL A 65 6.05 -3.49 -2.67
C VAL A 65 4.82 -3.49 -3.58
N HIS A 66 4.98 -3.72 -4.89
CA HIS A 66 3.87 -3.83 -5.83
C HIS A 66 2.99 -5.02 -5.53
N PHE A 67 3.59 -6.21 -5.34
CA PHE A 67 2.87 -7.43 -4.99
C PHE A 67 2.11 -7.25 -3.67
N TRP A 68 2.83 -6.81 -2.62
CA TRP A 68 2.20 -6.57 -1.32
C TRP A 68 1.05 -5.58 -1.41
N LEU A 69 1.25 -4.44 -2.06
CA LEU A 69 0.26 -3.38 -2.13
C LEU A 69 -0.98 -3.81 -2.92
N ASN A 70 -0.80 -4.46 -4.06
CA ASN A 70 -1.90 -4.89 -4.92
C ASN A 70 -2.72 -6.04 -4.31
N TYR A 71 -2.18 -6.82 -3.39
CA TYR A 71 -2.91 -7.94 -2.79
C TYR A 71 -3.24 -7.78 -1.31
N PHE A 72 -2.49 -6.97 -0.57
CA PHE A 72 -2.71 -6.79 0.88
C PHE A 72 -2.96 -5.33 1.26
N GLY A 73 -2.68 -4.38 0.36
CA GLY A 73 -2.94 -2.97 0.58
C GLY A 73 -4.41 -2.61 0.39
N TRP A 74 -4.92 -1.74 1.26
CA TRP A 74 -6.27 -1.17 1.19
C TRP A 74 -6.21 0.33 1.36
N THR A 75 -7.15 1.02 0.75
CA THR A 75 -7.32 2.46 0.91
C THR A 75 -8.72 2.80 1.42
N TYR A 76 -8.85 3.95 2.03
CA TYR A 76 -10.13 4.48 2.45
C TYR A 76 -10.50 5.67 1.56
N ASN A 77 -11.59 5.55 0.83
CA ASN A 77 -12.04 6.59 -0.09
C ASN A 77 -13.29 7.29 0.44
N LEU A 78 -13.09 8.48 1.01
CA LEU A 78 -14.18 9.34 1.51
C LEU A 78 -15.13 9.88 0.44
N LYS A 79 -14.74 9.78 -0.84
CA LYS A 79 -15.47 10.38 -1.96
C LYS A 79 -16.35 9.39 -2.73
N VAL A 80 -16.40 8.15 -2.28
CA VAL A 80 -17.33 7.19 -2.90
C VAL A 80 -18.74 7.60 -2.54
N VAL A 81 -19.53 7.84 -3.58
CA VAL A 81 -20.97 8.13 -3.49
C VAL A 81 -21.72 7.09 -4.31
N ASP A 82 -22.96 6.84 -3.98
CA ASP A 82 -23.84 6.00 -4.81
C ASP A 82 -24.22 6.71 -6.13
N ASP A 83 -24.93 6.01 -7.01
CA ASP A 83 -25.38 6.52 -8.30
C ASP A 83 -26.31 7.75 -8.17
N GLU A 84 -26.86 8.00 -6.99
CA GLU A 84 -27.73 9.13 -6.65
C GLU A 84 -26.93 10.30 -6.03
N GLY A 85 -25.62 10.11 -5.75
CA GLY A 85 -24.72 11.12 -5.17
C GLY A 85 -24.78 11.20 -3.64
N ASN A 86 -25.36 10.20 -2.96
CA ASN A 86 -25.36 10.13 -1.50
C ASN A 86 -24.10 9.47 -0.97
N GLU A 87 -23.73 9.78 0.27
CA GLU A 87 -22.63 9.10 0.94
C GLU A 87 -22.91 7.60 1.11
N VAL A 88 -21.97 6.77 0.68
CA VAL A 88 -22.07 5.31 0.86
C VAL A 88 -21.65 4.87 2.26
N PRO A 89 -22.09 3.69 2.73
CA PRO A 89 -21.63 3.12 3.99
C PRO A 89 -20.10 3.00 4.06
N ALA A 90 -19.54 3.11 5.26
CA ALA A 90 -18.09 3.03 5.48
C ALA A 90 -17.43 1.78 4.87
N MET A 91 -18.13 0.65 4.80
CA MET A 91 -17.62 -0.55 4.12
C MET A 91 -17.40 -0.35 2.62
N ALA A 92 -18.23 0.44 1.94
CA ALA A 92 -18.04 0.75 0.51
C ALA A 92 -16.90 1.77 0.27
N GLN A 93 -16.42 2.42 1.34
CA GLN A 93 -15.26 3.29 1.30
C GLN A 93 -13.93 2.54 1.46
N HIS A 94 -13.98 1.27 1.90
CA HIS A 94 -12.84 0.35 2.00
C HIS A 94 -12.56 -0.25 0.63
N VAL A 95 -11.53 0.24 -0.05
CA VAL A 95 -11.25 -0.06 -1.45
C VAL A 95 -9.90 -0.75 -1.58
N PRO A 96 -9.78 -1.84 -2.36
CA PRO A 96 -8.49 -2.46 -2.67
C PRO A 96 -7.52 -1.44 -3.26
N PHE A 97 -6.29 -1.41 -2.75
CA PHE A 97 -5.28 -0.56 -3.36
C PHE A 97 -4.68 -1.27 -4.59
N ARG A 98 -5.29 -1.06 -5.73
CA ARG A 98 -4.74 -1.46 -7.02
C ARG A 98 -4.03 -0.27 -7.64
N THR A 99 -2.77 -0.45 -7.96
CA THR A 99 -1.94 0.63 -8.52
C THR A 99 -2.25 0.86 -10.00
N TRP A 100 -2.14 2.11 -10.42
CA TRP A 100 -2.20 2.51 -11.82
C TRP A 100 -0.78 2.56 -12.40
N PRO A 101 -0.59 2.47 -13.73
CA PRO A 101 0.75 2.51 -14.33
C PRO A 101 1.63 3.69 -13.91
N VAL A 102 1.03 4.87 -13.68
CA VAL A 102 1.76 6.04 -13.16
C VAL A 102 2.18 5.87 -11.70
N GLN A 103 1.39 5.17 -10.91
CA GLN A 103 1.73 4.83 -9.52
C GLN A 103 2.79 3.73 -9.46
N ASP A 104 2.75 2.76 -10.39
CA ASP A 104 3.79 1.73 -10.51
C ASP A 104 5.16 2.35 -10.80
N ALA A 105 5.20 3.32 -11.72
CA ALA A 105 6.43 4.07 -11.99
C ALA A 105 6.90 4.83 -10.74
N ALA A 106 6.00 5.53 -10.06
CA ALA A 106 6.33 6.27 -8.85
C ALA A 106 6.82 5.36 -7.70
N LEU A 107 6.23 4.17 -7.53
CA LEU A 107 6.71 3.17 -6.55
C LEU A 107 8.15 2.75 -6.84
N LYS A 108 8.47 2.45 -8.10
CA LYS A 108 9.82 2.08 -8.53
C LYS A 108 10.81 3.20 -8.23
N ASP A 109 10.46 4.43 -8.59
CA ASP A 109 11.32 5.61 -8.37
C ASP A 109 11.54 5.89 -6.88
N ILE A 110 10.49 5.80 -6.06
CA ILE A 110 10.60 5.99 -4.60
C ILE A 110 11.50 4.92 -3.98
N CYS A 111 11.25 3.64 -4.27
CA CYS A 111 12.05 2.54 -3.73
C CYS A 111 13.51 2.64 -4.20
N HIS A 112 13.74 2.95 -5.48
CA HIS A 112 15.09 3.16 -6.00
C HIS A 112 15.81 4.29 -5.26
N ALA A 113 15.16 5.43 -5.06
CA ALA A 113 15.74 6.56 -4.34
C ALA A 113 16.09 6.22 -2.89
N ILE A 114 15.22 5.46 -2.20
CA ILE A 114 15.50 4.99 -0.83
C ILE A 114 16.71 4.04 -0.83
N ASP A 115 16.74 3.07 -1.74
CA ASP A 115 17.80 2.04 -1.79
C ASP A 115 19.17 2.62 -2.21
N THR A 116 19.16 3.69 -3.01
CA THR A 116 20.40 4.38 -3.47
C THR A 116 20.79 5.59 -2.62
N GLY A 117 19.94 6.03 -1.70
CA GLY A 117 20.14 7.23 -0.90
C GLY A 117 19.99 8.52 -1.70
N GLU A 118 19.16 8.51 -2.71
CA GLU A 118 18.85 9.66 -3.55
C GLU A 118 17.58 10.38 -3.07
N ASP A 119 17.48 11.68 -3.38
CA ASP A 119 16.26 12.44 -3.11
C ASP A 119 15.28 12.30 -4.27
N VAL A 120 13.96 12.19 -3.95
CA VAL A 120 12.90 12.19 -4.95
C VAL A 120 11.87 13.27 -4.66
N ILE A 121 11.45 13.97 -5.69
CA ILE A 121 10.38 14.98 -5.63
C ILE A 121 9.22 14.49 -6.50
N ILE A 122 8.03 14.37 -5.90
CA ILE A 122 6.82 13.97 -6.60
C ILE A 122 5.96 15.20 -6.84
N ASP A 123 5.95 15.69 -8.09
CA ASP A 123 5.02 16.73 -8.53
C ASP A 123 3.77 16.09 -9.16
N LYS A 124 2.60 16.41 -8.63
CA LYS A 124 1.36 15.75 -9.03
C LYS A 124 0.13 16.65 -8.84
N SER A 125 -0.93 16.40 -9.59
CA SER A 125 -2.24 16.98 -9.35
C SER A 125 -2.88 16.44 -8.06
N ARG A 126 -3.99 17.05 -7.65
CA ARG A 126 -4.78 16.54 -6.52
C ARG A 126 -5.37 15.16 -6.81
N ASP A 127 -5.63 14.41 -5.76
CA ASP A 127 -6.36 13.14 -5.76
C ASP A 127 -5.69 11.99 -6.55
N MET A 128 -4.38 12.09 -6.79
CA MET A 128 -3.59 11.04 -7.43
C MET A 128 -3.11 9.93 -6.48
N GLY A 129 -3.57 9.93 -5.24
CA GLY A 129 -3.22 8.89 -4.25
C GLY A 129 -1.79 8.94 -3.71
N ALA A 130 -0.98 9.99 -4.02
CA ALA A 130 0.44 10.01 -3.67
C ALA A 130 0.71 9.88 -2.16
N SER A 131 -0.12 10.48 -1.29
CA SER A 131 0.04 10.32 0.16
C SER A 131 -0.16 8.87 0.59
N TRP A 132 -1.14 8.17 0.01
CA TRP A 132 -1.34 6.75 0.24
C TRP A 132 -0.17 5.93 -0.26
N LEU A 133 0.38 6.27 -1.43
CA LEU A 133 1.52 5.59 -2.03
C LEU A 133 2.78 5.72 -1.16
N CYS A 134 3.11 6.95 -0.72
CA CYS A 134 4.26 7.18 0.18
C CYS A 134 4.09 6.48 1.52
N VAL A 135 2.88 6.50 2.10
CA VAL A 135 2.57 5.78 3.35
C VAL A 135 2.67 4.27 3.13
N ALA A 136 2.21 3.74 1.99
CA ALA A 136 2.33 2.33 1.66
C ALA A 136 3.80 1.89 1.60
N VAL A 137 4.66 2.65 0.90
CA VAL A 137 6.11 2.37 0.87
C VAL A 137 6.70 2.40 2.28
N ALA A 138 6.39 3.43 3.08
CA ALA A 138 6.87 3.54 4.46
C ALA A 138 6.43 2.34 5.32
N THR A 139 5.17 1.91 5.20
CA THR A 139 4.61 0.75 5.90
C THR A 139 5.27 -0.55 5.44
N TRP A 140 5.51 -0.70 4.14
CA TRP A 140 6.18 -1.85 3.57
C TRP A 140 7.62 -1.99 4.07
N TYR A 141 8.41 -0.89 4.06
CA TYR A 141 9.75 -0.90 4.64
C TYR A 141 9.71 -1.26 6.11
N TRP A 142 8.77 -0.71 6.87
CA TRP A 142 8.60 -1.02 8.29
C TRP A 142 8.23 -2.49 8.54
N LEU A 143 7.41 -3.11 7.67
CA LEU A 143 7.01 -4.52 7.80
C LEU A 143 8.13 -5.50 7.43
N PHE A 144 8.91 -5.20 6.39
CA PHE A 144 9.70 -6.20 5.69
C PHE A 144 11.20 -5.90 5.62
N ARG A 145 11.65 -4.77 6.14
CA ARG A 145 13.08 -4.40 6.16
C ARG A 145 13.57 -4.26 7.59
N ASP A 146 14.62 -5.02 7.92
CA ASP A 146 15.27 -4.92 9.22
C ASP A 146 15.83 -3.50 9.42
N ASP A 147 15.73 -2.98 10.64
CA ASP A 147 16.25 -1.67 11.03
C ASP A 147 15.71 -0.46 10.23
N ALA A 148 14.59 -0.62 9.51
CA ALA A 148 14.00 0.49 8.77
C ALA A 148 13.51 1.59 9.71
N GLN A 149 14.00 2.80 9.50
CA GLN A 149 13.60 4.00 10.21
C GLN A 149 12.97 4.99 9.23
N VAL A 150 11.70 5.31 9.43
CA VAL A 150 10.94 6.20 8.56
C VAL A 150 10.48 7.42 9.36
N LEU A 151 10.81 8.61 8.86
CA LEU A 151 10.29 9.87 9.36
C LEU A 151 9.25 10.43 8.39
N MET A 152 8.03 10.62 8.89
CA MET A 152 6.96 11.27 8.15
C MET A 152 6.70 12.66 8.72
N ALA A 153 6.62 13.66 7.84
CA ALA A 153 6.38 15.05 8.22
C ALA A 153 5.25 15.68 7.38
N SER A 154 4.54 16.60 7.95
CA SER A 154 3.56 17.42 7.26
C SER A 154 3.57 18.85 7.81
N ARG A 155 2.76 19.75 7.24
CA ARG A 155 2.73 21.18 7.59
C ARG A 155 2.24 21.46 9.02
N ILE A 156 1.44 20.57 9.60
CA ILE A 156 0.93 20.66 10.97
C ILE A 156 0.84 19.25 11.57
N GLU A 157 0.89 19.18 12.91
CA GLU A 157 0.86 17.95 13.68
C GLU A 157 -0.39 17.09 13.39
N ASP A 158 -1.57 17.69 13.33
CA ASP A 158 -2.84 17.00 13.05
C ASP A 158 -2.81 16.23 11.73
N LEU A 159 -2.08 16.70 10.72
CA LEU A 159 -1.91 15.98 9.46
C LEU A 159 -0.87 14.84 9.55
N VAL A 160 -0.07 14.81 10.60
CA VAL A 160 0.84 13.69 10.87
C VAL A 160 0.11 12.60 11.64
N ASP A 161 -0.48 12.93 12.80
CA ASP A 161 -1.15 11.93 13.63
C ASP A 161 -2.35 12.53 14.40
N ARG A 162 -3.54 12.39 13.84
CA ARG A 162 -4.80 12.74 14.48
C ARG A 162 -5.71 11.53 14.55
N ARG A 163 -6.22 11.26 15.74
CA ARG A 163 -7.13 10.13 15.97
C ARG A 163 -8.40 10.28 15.15
N GLY A 164 -8.71 9.22 14.35
CA GLY A 164 -9.95 9.13 13.58
C GLY A 164 -9.98 10.05 12.35
N ASP A 165 -8.87 10.67 11.98
CA ASP A 165 -8.78 11.55 10.82
C ASP A 165 -8.08 10.83 9.63
N PRO A 166 -8.82 10.42 8.60
CA PRO A 166 -8.27 9.74 7.43
C PRO A 166 -7.26 10.59 6.62
N ASP A 167 -7.21 11.90 6.85
CA ASP A 167 -6.24 12.76 6.18
C ASP A 167 -4.86 12.71 6.84
N SER A 168 -4.76 12.25 8.10
CA SER A 168 -3.47 12.13 8.76
C SER A 168 -2.64 10.94 8.28
N LEU A 169 -1.31 11.08 8.30
CA LEU A 169 -0.39 10.07 7.80
C LEU A 169 -0.44 8.79 8.63
N PHE A 170 -0.37 8.92 9.96
CA PHE A 170 -0.41 7.75 10.85
C PHE A 170 -1.76 7.05 10.86
N TRP A 171 -2.87 7.75 10.61
CA TRP A 171 -4.14 7.07 10.43
C TRP A 171 -4.10 6.12 9.23
N LYS A 172 -3.45 6.53 8.13
CA LYS A 172 -3.28 5.66 6.95
C LYS A 172 -2.37 4.46 7.23
N VAL A 173 -1.31 4.65 8.03
CA VAL A 173 -0.47 3.53 8.50
C VAL A 173 -1.30 2.56 9.33
N ASP A 174 -2.00 3.06 10.35
CA ASP A 174 -2.87 2.27 11.22
C ASP A 174 -3.88 1.48 10.36
N TYR A 175 -4.53 2.14 9.41
CA TYR A 175 -5.50 1.53 8.49
C TYR A 175 -4.92 0.41 7.62
N MET A 176 -3.72 0.59 7.07
CA MET A 176 -3.04 -0.45 6.30
C MET A 176 -2.69 -1.66 7.17
N LEU A 177 -2.18 -1.43 8.38
CA LEU A 177 -1.86 -2.51 9.32
C LEU A 177 -3.12 -3.24 9.83
N GLU A 178 -4.22 -2.52 10.07
CA GLU A 178 -5.51 -3.11 10.41
C GLU A 178 -6.05 -4.02 9.29
N SER A 179 -5.74 -3.71 8.05
CA SER A 179 -6.16 -4.47 6.87
C SER A 179 -5.25 -5.64 6.54
N CYS A 180 -4.01 -5.67 7.05
CA CYS A 180 -3.10 -6.80 6.86
C CYS A 180 -3.58 -8.03 7.63
N PRO A 181 -3.36 -9.26 7.10
CA PRO A 181 -3.61 -10.49 7.87
C PRO A 181 -2.69 -10.57 9.10
N ASP A 182 -3.18 -11.17 10.19
CA ASP A 182 -2.42 -11.29 11.45
C ASP A 182 -1.06 -12.00 11.26
N TRP A 183 -1.01 -13.00 10.40
CA TRP A 183 0.20 -13.75 10.11
C TRP A 183 1.29 -12.96 9.38
N MET A 184 0.97 -11.79 8.86
CA MET A 184 1.92 -10.88 8.19
C MET A 184 2.52 -9.86 9.17
N LEU A 185 1.88 -9.64 10.31
CA LEU A 185 2.35 -8.66 11.29
C LEU A 185 3.53 -9.21 12.11
N PRO A 186 4.47 -8.36 12.54
CA PRO A 186 5.65 -8.77 13.33
C PRO A 186 5.32 -9.14 14.79
N GLY A 187 4.07 -9.41 15.12
CA GLY A 187 3.60 -9.80 16.43
C GLY A 187 2.08 -9.71 16.54
N GLU A 188 1.56 -9.71 17.76
CA GLU A 188 0.11 -9.62 17.97
C GLU A 188 -0.43 -8.24 17.55
N ARG A 189 -1.49 -8.24 16.72
CA ARG A 189 -2.16 -7.05 16.18
C ARG A 189 -2.41 -5.96 17.22
N GLN A 190 -2.87 -6.32 18.40
CA GLN A 190 -3.18 -5.35 19.48
C GLN A 190 -2.02 -4.44 19.86
N HIS A 191 -0.76 -4.89 19.67
CA HIS A 191 0.42 -4.09 19.98
C HIS A 191 0.62 -2.93 19.00
N PHE A 192 0.17 -3.09 17.75
CA PHE A 192 0.30 -2.11 16.68
C PHE A 192 -0.92 -1.21 16.52
N MET A 193 -2.02 -1.53 17.20
CA MET A 193 -3.19 -0.65 17.22
C MET A 193 -2.92 0.54 18.13
N ARG A 194 -3.59 1.66 17.84
CA ARG A 194 -3.43 2.90 18.60
C ARG A 194 -3.71 2.68 20.11
N GLY A 195 -2.71 2.96 20.92
CA GLY A 195 -2.72 2.68 22.36
C GLY A 195 -2.16 1.32 22.75
N GLY A 196 -1.72 0.52 21.79
CA GLY A 196 -0.92 -0.68 22.04
C GLY A 196 0.54 -0.34 22.41
N SER A 197 1.30 -1.35 22.80
CA SER A 197 2.67 -1.17 23.31
C SER A 197 3.66 -0.63 22.26
N CYS A 198 3.41 -0.88 20.97
CA CYS A 198 4.26 -0.45 19.85
C CYS A 198 3.74 0.80 19.14
N ARG A 199 2.51 1.27 19.44
CA ARG A 199 1.88 2.41 18.77
C ARG A 199 1.48 3.50 19.77
N SER A 200 2.26 4.55 19.83
CA SER A 200 1.97 5.77 20.58
C SER A 200 1.68 6.95 19.65
N HIS A 201 1.48 8.14 20.20
CA HIS A 201 1.31 9.35 19.39
C HIS A 201 2.57 9.62 18.55
N MET A 202 2.39 9.76 17.25
CA MET A 202 3.47 10.01 16.26
C MET A 202 4.60 8.96 16.24
N GLN A 203 4.36 7.77 16.76
CA GLN A 203 5.37 6.72 16.79
C GLN A 203 4.77 5.32 16.60
N LEU A 204 5.42 4.53 15.78
CA LEU A 204 5.18 3.10 15.59
C LEU A 204 6.52 2.37 15.63
N ILE A 205 6.63 1.35 16.48
CA ILE A 205 7.86 0.58 16.68
C ILE A 205 7.66 -0.83 16.15
N ASN A 206 8.60 -1.33 15.34
CA ASN A 206 8.68 -2.75 15.01
C ASN A 206 9.50 -3.44 16.11
N PRO A 207 8.95 -4.46 16.78
CA PRO A 207 9.63 -5.13 17.89
C PRO A 207 10.66 -6.18 17.43
N MET A 208 10.76 -6.45 16.10
CA MET A 208 11.73 -7.43 15.55
C MET A 208 13.13 -6.86 15.49
#